data_4e55fd90678aa3b93fb60ad271fe4415
#
_entry.id   4e55fd90678aa3b93fb60ad271fe4415
#
_cell.length_a   1.000
_cell.length_b   1.000
_cell.length_c   1.000
_cell.angle_alpha   90.00
_cell.angle_beta   90.00
_cell.angle_gamma   90.00
#
_symmetry.space_group_name_H-M   'P 1'
#
loop_
_entity.id
_entity.type
_entity.pdbx_description
1 polymer ?
#
loop_
_entity_poly.entity_id
_entity_poly.type
_entity_poly.pdbx_seq_one_letter_code
_entity_poly.pdbx_strand_id
1 'polypeptide(L)'
;MFNLPEPKDDGLLIPEVGEWSKDKHYFLLRYIDAFTNSMKKKKWSGLHYIDLFAGAGIERLKESGKLEWGSPLIAAHCSHFDGLHLCELNNKKFTTLNERVKKICDKAQIFNGDANEKVFDIVKQIPERSLSLAFLDPYGLHLDYETLKVLAQKRADLVIFFPDHLD
;
A
#
# COMPACT_ATOMS: atom_id res chain seq x y z
N MET A 1 -14.56 -9.65 -7.34
CA MET A 1 -13.27 -8.96 -7.49
C MET A 1 -13.55 -7.60 -8.13
N PHE A 2 -13.06 -6.51 -7.55
CA PHE A 2 -13.16 -5.21 -8.19
C PHE A 2 -12.25 -5.16 -9.43
N ASN A 3 -12.71 -4.47 -10.47
CA ASN A 3 -11.99 -4.43 -11.74
C ASN A 3 -11.01 -3.25 -11.73
N LEU A 4 -9.73 -3.54 -11.97
CA LEU A 4 -8.70 -2.52 -12.17
C LEU A 4 -8.62 -2.17 -13.65
N PRO A 5 -8.64 -0.89 -14.02
CA PRO A 5 -8.29 -0.49 -15.38
C PRO A 5 -6.81 -0.82 -15.65
N GLU A 6 -6.44 -0.92 -16.91
CA GLU A 6 -5.01 -1.06 -17.24
C GLU A 6 -4.24 0.24 -16.90
N PRO A 7 -3.06 0.12 -16.25
CA PRO A 7 -2.23 1.29 -15.99
C PRO A 7 -1.70 1.86 -17.30
N LYS A 8 -1.58 3.20 -17.34
CA LYS A 8 -1.05 3.91 -18.50
C LYS A 8 0.15 4.76 -18.08
N ASP A 9 1.06 4.96 -19.02
CA ASP A 9 2.15 5.93 -18.83
C ASP A 9 1.54 7.34 -18.77
N ASP A 10 1.74 8.00 -17.64
CA ASP A 10 1.20 9.33 -17.34
C ASP A 10 2.28 10.42 -17.39
N GLY A 11 3.49 10.08 -17.86
CA GLY A 11 4.62 10.99 -17.95
C GLY A 11 5.31 11.29 -16.61
N LEU A 12 4.85 10.67 -15.51
CA LEU A 12 5.48 10.79 -14.20
C LEU A 12 6.51 9.67 -13.97
N LEU A 13 7.23 9.73 -12.85
CA LEU A 13 8.21 8.71 -12.51
C LEU A 13 7.59 7.30 -12.44
N ILE A 14 8.12 6.37 -13.23
CA ILE A 14 7.77 4.95 -13.22
C ILE A 14 9.03 4.14 -12.92
N PRO A 15 9.20 3.63 -11.69
CA PRO A 15 10.33 2.78 -11.35
C PRO A 15 10.29 1.45 -12.10
N GLU A 16 11.48 0.93 -12.44
CA GLU A 16 11.61 -0.44 -12.96
C GLU A 16 11.74 -1.44 -11.82
N VAL A 17 11.02 -2.56 -11.94
CA VAL A 17 10.99 -3.65 -10.95
C VAL A 17 11.14 -5.00 -11.63
N GLY A 18 11.48 -6.03 -10.87
CA GLY A 18 11.51 -7.40 -11.37
C GLY A 18 10.11 -7.97 -11.65
N GLU A 19 10.04 -9.02 -12.49
CA GLU A 19 8.76 -9.66 -12.84
C GLU A 19 7.99 -10.24 -11.63
N TRP A 20 8.70 -10.58 -10.54
CA TRP A 20 8.10 -11.05 -9.29
C TRP A 20 7.14 -10.03 -8.65
N SER A 21 7.29 -8.75 -8.97
CA SER A 21 6.39 -7.69 -8.48
C SER A 21 4.95 -7.90 -8.95
N LYS A 22 4.76 -8.44 -10.15
CA LYS A 22 3.45 -8.79 -10.69
C LYS A 22 2.70 -9.80 -9.82
N ASP A 23 3.37 -10.87 -9.42
CA ASP A 23 2.75 -11.91 -8.59
C ASP A 23 2.40 -11.37 -7.21
N LYS A 24 3.30 -10.59 -6.61
CA LYS A 24 3.08 -9.90 -5.34
C LYS A 24 1.82 -9.01 -5.39
N HIS A 25 1.67 -8.20 -6.43
CA HIS A 25 0.52 -7.31 -6.59
C HIS A 25 -0.76 -8.07 -6.92
N TYR A 26 -0.68 -9.18 -7.64
CA TYR A 26 -1.82 -10.07 -7.87
C TYR A 26 -2.33 -10.66 -6.56
N PHE A 27 -1.44 -11.16 -5.69
CA PHE A 27 -1.84 -11.67 -4.37
C PHE A 27 -2.45 -10.57 -3.49
N LEU A 28 -1.86 -9.38 -3.50
CA LEU A 28 -2.40 -8.24 -2.75
C LEU A 28 -3.82 -7.90 -3.21
N LEU A 29 -4.05 -7.80 -4.53
CA LEU A 29 -5.38 -7.54 -5.09
C LEU A 29 -6.41 -8.58 -4.60
N ARG A 30 -6.04 -9.86 -4.64
CA ARG A 30 -6.91 -10.95 -4.17
C ARG A 30 -7.18 -10.85 -2.67
N TYR A 31 -6.17 -10.50 -1.90
CA TYR A 31 -6.32 -10.33 -0.44
C TYR A 31 -7.21 -9.14 -0.11
N ILE A 32 -7.02 -8.00 -0.75
CA ILE A 32 -7.88 -6.81 -0.58
C ILE A 32 -9.34 -7.16 -0.89
N ASP A 33 -9.60 -7.86 -1.99
CA ASP A 33 -10.95 -8.27 -2.37
C ASP A 33 -11.58 -9.19 -1.31
N ALA A 34 -10.87 -10.20 -0.85
CA ALA A 34 -11.35 -11.13 0.18
C ALA A 34 -11.59 -10.41 1.52
N PHE A 35 -10.63 -9.60 1.97
CA PHE A 35 -10.69 -8.83 3.21
C PHE A 35 -11.89 -7.87 3.21
N THR A 36 -11.98 -7.02 2.21
CA THR A 36 -13.03 -5.99 2.17
C THR A 36 -14.42 -6.60 1.99
N ASN A 37 -14.58 -7.61 1.15
CA ASN A 37 -15.88 -8.30 0.99
C ASN A 37 -16.33 -9.02 2.25
N SER A 38 -15.40 -9.57 3.03
CA SER A 38 -15.71 -10.24 4.31
C SER A 38 -16.02 -9.26 5.43
N MET A 39 -15.41 -8.06 5.43
CA MET A 39 -15.43 -7.13 6.55
C MET A 39 -16.41 -5.96 6.38
N LYS A 40 -16.75 -5.54 5.15
CA LYS A 40 -17.63 -4.38 4.88
C LYS A 40 -19.05 -4.46 5.50
N LYS A 41 -19.51 -5.67 5.82
CA LYS A 41 -20.83 -5.88 6.46
C LYS A 41 -20.76 -5.95 7.99
N LYS A 42 -19.56 -5.91 8.57
CA LYS A 42 -19.37 -5.98 10.02
C LYS A 42 -19.38 -4.58 10.63
N LYS A 43 -19.62 -4.51 11.93
CA LYS A 43 -19.72 -3.22 12.67
C LYS A 43 -18.32 -2.69 13.05
N TRP A 44 -17.56 -2.26 12.06
CA TRP A 44 -16.32 -1.50 12.24
C TRP A 44 -16.62 0.01 12.18
N SER A 45 -15.78 0.83 12.81
CA SER A 45 -15.82 2.30 12.63
C SER A 45 -15.28 2.71 11.25
N GLY A 46 -14.49 1.85 10.63
CA GLY A 46 -13.99 1.99 9.27
C GLY A 46 -13.06 0.85 8.90
N LEU A 47 -12.88 0.66 7.60
CA LEU A 47 -11.85 -0.21 7.03
C LEU A 47 -10.71 0.68 6.50
N HIS A 48 -9.50 0.44 6.95
CA HIS A 48 -8.33 1.23 6.58
C HIS A 48 -7.27 0.38 5.90
N TYR A 49 -6.55 0.99 4.97
CA TYR A 49 -5.40 0.39 4.33
C TYR A 49 -4.14 1.14 4.75
N ILE A 50 -3.10 0.42 5.10
CA ILE A 50 -1.79 0.95 5.49
C ILE A 50 -0.74 0.37 4.56
N ASP A 51 0.08 1.23 3.98
CA ASP A 51 1.22 0.82 3.14
C ASP A 51 2.44 1.65 3.54
N LEU A 52 3.37 1.02 4.21
CA LEU A 52 4.55 1.71 4.75
C LEU A 52 5.69 1.87 3.74
N PHE A 53 5.59 1.22 2.56
CA PHE A 53 6.61 1.22 1.50
C PHE A 53 5.95 1.43 0.14
N ALA A 54 5.15 2.50 0.04
CA ALA A 54 4.14 2.66 -1.00
C ALA A 54 4.69 2.84 -2.44
N GLY A 55 5.93 3.26 -2.62
CA GLY A 55 6.50 3.47 -3.94
C GLY A 55 5.87 4.63 -4.71
N ALA A 56 5.98 4.60 -6.03
CA ALA A 56 5.44 5.64 -6.92
C ALA A 56 4.02 5.34 -7.46
N GLY A 57 3.48 4.16 -7.18
CA GLY A 57 2.12 3.74 -7.54
C GLY A 57 1.95 3.06 -8.89
N ILE A 58 2.83 3.33 -9.86
CA ILE A 58 2.94 2.57 -11.12
C ILE A 58 4.37 2.09 -11.25
N GLU A 59 4.55 0.86 -11.71
CA GLU A 59 5.82 0.20 -11.90
C GLU A 59 5.95 -0.32 -13.33
N ARG A 60 7.18 -0.41 -13.84
CA ARG A 60 7.50 -1.02 -15.14
C ARG A 60 8.25 -2.32 -14.91
N LEU A 61 7.74 -3.42 -15.44
CA LEU A 61 8.42 -4.70 -15.39
C LEU A 61 9.64 -4.70 -16.32
N LYS A 62 10.81 -5.07 -15.80
CA LYS A 62 12.10 -4.95 -16.53
C LYS A 62 12.16 -5.80 -17.79
N GLU A 63 11.65 -7.03 -17.73
CA GLU A 63 11.78 -7.98 -18.83
C GLU A 63 10.71 -7.74 -19.91
N SER A 64 9.47 -7.55 -19.51
CA SER A 64 8.34 -7.39 -20.43
C SER A 64 8.06 -5.94 -20.84
N GLY A 65 8.57 -4.96 -20.10
CA GLY A 65 8.28 -3.54 -20.28
C GLY A 65 6.84 -3.14 -19.93
N LYS A 66 6.02 -4.09 -19.46
CA LYS A 66 4.63 -3.83 -19.12
C LYS A 66 4.51 -2.94 -17.88
N LEU A 67 3.44 -2.17 -17.84
CA LEU A 67 3.09 -1.37 -16.67
C LEU A 67 2.18 -2.18 -15.75
N GLU A 68 2.44 -2.05 -14.45
CA GLU A 68 1.63 -2.68 -13.40
C GLU A 68 1.26 -1.62 -12.35
N TRP A 69 0.09 -1.81 -11.74
CA TRP A 69 -0.29 -1.02 -10.57
C TRP A 69 0.53 -1.44 -9.37
N GLY A 70 1.16 -0.49 -8.69
CA GLY A 70 1.76 -0.69 -7.38
C GLY A 70 0.70 -0.79 -6.28
N SER A 71 1.10 -1.31 -5.13
CA SER A 71 0.25 -1.57 -3.97
C SER A 71 -0.69 -0.42 -3.58
N PRO A 72 -0.24 0.86 -3.51
CA PRO A 72 -1.09 1.95 -3.06
C PRO A 72 -2.21 2.27 -4.04
N LEU A 73 -1.97 2.13 -5.35
CA LEU A 73 -3.01 2.41 -6.34
C LEU A 73 -3.98 1.23 -6.51
N ILE A 74 -3.55 0.00 -6.28
CA ILE A 74 -4.46 -1.15 -6.16
C ILE A 74 -5.46 -0.88 -5.03
N ALA A 75 -4.98 -0.45 -3.86
CA ALA A 75 -5.85 -0.13 -2.73
C ALA A 75 -6.73 1.09 -2.99
N ALA A 76 -6.20 2.13 -3.68
CA ALA A 76 -6.95 3.34 -4.02
C ALA A 76 -8.14 3.07 -4.95
N HIS A 77 -8.05 2.07 -5.82
CA HIS A 77 -9.16 1.65 -6.67
C HIS A 77 -10.23 0.83 -5.91
N CYS A 78 -9.96 0.40 -4.69
CA CYS A 78 -10.95 -0.31 -3.87
C CYS A 78 -11.81 0.68 -3.09
N SER A 79 -13.07 0.84 -3.49
CA SER A 79 -14.03 1.77 -2.86
C SER A 79 -14.45 1.44 -1.44
N HIS A 80 -14.06 0.26 -0.93
CA HIS A 80 -14.50 -0.22 0.39
C HIS A 80 -13.62 0.24 1.55
N PHE A 81 -12.46 0.85 1.28
CA PHE A 81 -11.68 1.48 2.34
C PHE A 81 -12.23 2.86 2.67
N ASP A 82 -12.28 3.16 3.97
CA ASP A 82 -12.68 4.47 4.50
C ASP A 82 -11.48 5.41 4.63
N GLY A 83 -10.27 4.88 4.63
CA GLY A 83 -9.03 5.64 4.64
C GLY A 83 -7.84 4.83 4.14
N LEU A 84 -6.93 5.49 3.44
CA LEU A 84 -5.65 4.94 3.02
C LEU A 84 -4.53 5.75 3.68
N HIS A 85 -3.56 5.07 4.27
CA HIS A 85 -2.40 5.66 4.94
C HIS A 85 -1.14 5.13 4.27
N LEU A 86 -0.52 5.97 3.45
CA LEU A 86 0.57 5.59 2.56
C LEU A 86 1.86 6.29 2.99
N CYS A 87 2.96 5.57 3.10
CA CYS A 87 4.27 6.13 3.46
C CYS A 87 5.30 5.82 2.36
N GLU A 88 6.07 6.83 1.99
CA GLU A 88 7.16 6.71 1.02
C GLU A 88 8.35 7.58 1.44
N LEU A 89 9.51 6.96 1.54
CA LEU A 89 10.75 7.60 1.96
C LEU A 89 11.32 8.53 0.88
N ASN A 90 11.31 8.07 -0.37
CA ASN A 90 11.92 8.79 -1.49
C ASN A 90 11.04 9.96 -1.94
N ASN A 91 11.56 11.19 -1.87
CA ASN A 91 10.82 12.41 -2.20
C ASN A 91 10.22 12.42 -3.62
N LYS A 92 10.94 11.89 -4.61
CA LYS A 92 10.44 11.86 -6.01
C LYS A 92 9.29 10.87 -6.16
N LYS A 93 9.42 9.69 -5.55
CA LYS A 93 8.32 8.70 -5.53
C LYS A 93 7.11 9.22 -4.76
N PHE A 94 7.34 9.85 -3.60
CA PHE A 94 6.29 10.49 -2.80
C PHE A 94 5.51 11.53 -3.61
N THR A 95 6.20 12.48 -4.26
CA THR A 95 5.55 13.52 -5.07
C THR A 95 4.72 12.90 -6.19
N THR A 96 5.29 11.91 -6.90
CA THR A 96 4.60 11.17 -7.96
C THR A 96 3.36 10.43 -7.44
N LEU A 97 3.51 9.71 -6.32
CA LEU A 97 2.40 8.99 -5.70
C LEU A 97 1.26 9.93 -5.31
N ASN A 98 1.59 11.07 -4.71
CA ASN A 98 0.63 12.07 -4.29
C ASN A 98 -0.19 12.63 -5.47
N GLU A 99 0.44 12.88 -6.62
CA GLU A 99 -0.25 13.31 -7.82
C GLU A 99 -1.19 12.22 -8.38
N ARG A 100 -0.76 10.95 -8.36
CA ARG A 100 -1.55 9.82 -8.85
C ARG A 100 -2.75 9.52 -7.96
N VAL A 101 -2.51 9.43 -6.65
CA VAL A 101 -3.57 9.07 -5.68
C VAL A 101 -4.69 10.10 -5.66
N LYS A 102 -4.37 11.39 -5.72
CA LYS A 102 -5.37 12.49 -5.74
C LYS A 102 -6.36 12.40 -6.91
N LYS A 103 -5.98 11.77 -8.01
CA LYS A 103 -6.84 11.56 -9.18
C LYS A 103 -7.83 10.41 -9.00
N ILE A 104 -7.57 9.51 -8.02
CA ILE A 104 -8.31 8.26 -7.86
C ILE A 104 -9.08 8.23 -6.55
N CYS A 105 -8.50 8.75 -5.46
CA CYS A 105 -9.01 8.59 -4.11
C CYS A 105 -8.74 9.84 -3.27
N ASP A 106 -9.80 10.42 -2.74
CA ASP A 106 -9.76 11.59 -1.83
C ASP A 106 -9.57 11.21 -0.35
N LYS A 107 -9.64 9.92 -0.03
CA LYS A 107 -9.54 9.39 1.33
C LYS A 107 -8.10 9.03 1.73
N ALA A 108 -7.12 9.29 0.87
CA ALA A 108 -5.73 8.92 1.11
C ALA A 108 -4.95 10.04 1.81
N GLN A 109 -4.21 9.63 2.83
CA GLN A 109 -3.19 10.44 3.50
C GLN A 109 -1.82 9.86 3.16
N ILE A 110 -0.91 10.70 2.70
CA ILE A 110 0.40 10.27 2.25
C ILE A 110 1.47 10.94 3.09
N PHE A 111 2.37 10.14 3.66
CA PHE A 111 3.43 10.55 4.56
C PHE A 111 4.77 10.41 3.84
N ASN A 112 5.58 11.46 3.87
CA ASN A 112 6.95 11.39 3.38
C ASN A 112 7.92 11.19 4.55
N GLY A 113 8.69 10.12 4.52
CA GLY A 113 9.68 9.82 5.53
C GLY A 113 9.89 8.34 5.76
N ASP A 114 10.69 8.03 6.78
CA ASP A 114 10.98 6.65 7.18
C ASP A 114 9.72 5.96 7.75
N ALA A 115 9.46 4.75 7.30
CA ALA A 115 8.33 3.93 7.72
C ALA A 115 8.30 3.71 9.24
N ASN A 116 9.47 3.45 9.85
CA ASN A 116 9.62 3.17 11.27
C ASN A 116 9.33 4.40 12.15
N GLU A 117 9.50 5.61 11.59
CA GLU A 117 9.13 6.86 12.26
C GLU A 117 7.66 7.22 11.98
N LYS A 118 7.23 7.13 10.72
CA LYS A 118 5.90 7.57 10.29
C LYS A 118 4.76 6.69 10.78
N VAL A 119 5.04 5.43 11.11
CA VAL A 119 4.02 4.51 11.65
C VAL A 119 3.32 5.07 12.89
N PHE A 120 4.04 5.81 13.76
CA PHE A 120 3.45 6.43 14.96
C PHE A 120 2.41 7.50 14.63
N ASP A 121 2.63 8.26 13.55
CA ASP A 121 1.67 9.28 13.11
C ASP A 121 0.50 8.64 12.35
N ILE A 122 0.78 7.60 11.57
CA ILE A 122 -0.24 6.85 10.82
C ILE A 122 -1.27 6.22 11.76
N VAL A 123 -0.83 5.50 12.79
CA VAL A 123 -1.77 4.82 13.71
C VAL A 123 -2.66 5.78 14.48
N LYS A 124 -2.22 7.02 14.72
CA LYS A 124 -3.02 8.07 15.34
C LYS A 124 -4.20 8.54 14.47
N GLN A 125 -4.07 8.41 13.14
CA GLN A 125 -5.12 8.81 12.19
C GLN A 125 -6.23 7.75 12.07
N ILE A 126 -5.98 6.53 12.56
CA ILE A 126 -6.92 5.41 12.44
C ILE A 126 -7.90 5.46 13.63
N PRO A 127 -9.21 5.65 13.37
CA PRO A 127 -10.20 5.72 14.44
C PRO A 127 -10.25 4.44 15.28
N GLU A 128 -10.63 4.60 16.55
CA GLU A 128 -10.85 3.45 17.42
C GLU A 128 -11.95 2.53 16.85
N ARG A 129 -11.81 1.24 17.08
CA ARG A 129 -12.70 0.17 16.57
C ARG A 129 -12.71 0.02 15.05
N SER A 130 -11.76 0.64 14.33
CA SER A 130 -11.50 0.35 12.92
C SER A 130 -10.76 -0.98 12.77
N LEU A 131 -10.85 -1.56 11.57
CA LEU A 131 -10.03 -2.69 11.14
C LEU A 131 -9.13 -2.24 10.00
N SER A 132 -7.87 -2.60 10.04
CA SER A 132 -6.89 -2.24 9.03
C SER A 132 -6.33 -3.44 8.30
N LEU A 133 -5.94 -3.24 7.05
CA LEU A 133 -5.06 -4.13 6.31
C LEU A 133 -3.73 -3.39 6.12
N ALA A 134 -2.66 -3.89 6.71
CA ALA A 134 -1.32 -3.32 6.57
C ALA A 134 -0.50 -4.18 5.61
N PHE A 135 -0.07 -3.57 4.51
CA PHE A 135 0.81 -4.15 3.51
C PHE A 135 2.23 -3.63 3.75
N LEU A 136 3.16 -4.54 3.96
CA LEU A 136 4.54 -4.25 4.32
C LEU A 136 5.48 -4.96 3.34
N ASP A 137 6.07 -4.19 2.46
CA ASP A 137 7.01 -4.67 1.44
C ASP A 137 8.36 -3.93 1.59
N PRO A 138 9.08 -4.18 2.70
CA PRO A 138 10.31 -3.47 2.97
C PRO A 138 11.39 -3.83 1.97
N TYR A 139 12.15 -2.83 1.53
CA TYR A 139 13.36 -3.07 0.79
C TYR A 139 14.45 -3.60 1.75
N GLY A 140 14.79 -4.88 1.62
CA GLY A 140 15.74 -5.52 2.53
C GLY A 140 15.17 -5.68 3.95
N LEU A 141 15.98 -5.43 4.97
CA LEU A 141 15.63 -5.58 6.40
C LEU A 141 15.24 -4.26 7.08
N HIS A 142 14.68 -3.30 6.33
CA HIS A 142 14.38 -1.96 6.85
C HIS A 142 13.06 -1.86 7.65
N LEU A 143 12.48 -2.97 8.08
CA LEU A 143 11.29 -2.98 8.91
C LEU A 143 11.67 -3.36 10.35
N ASP A 144 11.56 -2.40 11.26
CA ASP A 144 11.86 -2.60 12.68
C ASP A 144 10.75 -3.39 13.38
N TYR A 145 11.14 -4.23 14.34
CA TYR A 145 10.18 -4.95 15.17
C TYR A 145 9.24 -4.00 15.95
N GLU A 146 9.73 -2.82 16.35
CA GLU A 146 8.91 -1.81 17.02
C GLU A 146 7.77 -1.30 16.12
N THR A 147 8.00 -1.18 14.81
CA THR A 147 6.96 -0.84 13.84
C THR A 147 5.82 -1.85 13.84
N LEU A 148 6.15 -3.15 13.90
CA LEU A 148 5.13 -4.21 14.01
C LEU A 148 4.34 -4.11 15.31
N LYS A 149 5.00 -3.81 16.43
CA LYS A 149 4.34 -3.60 17.74
C LYS A 149 3.40 -2.40 17.72
N VAL A 150 3.77 -1.32 17.04
CA VAL A 150 2.93 -0.14 16.89
C VAL A 150 1.69 -0.47 16.06
N LEU A 151 1.83 -1.17 14.95
CA LEU A 151 0.70 -1.65 14.14
C LEU A 151 -0.21 -2.59 14.93
N ALA A 152 0.35 -3.46 15.76
CA ALA A 152 -0.39 -4.40 16.60
C ALA A 152 -1.23 -3.73 17.70
N GLN A 153 -1.01 -2.44 18.02
CA GLN A 153 -1.86 -1.67 18.91
C GLN A 153 -3.25 -1.40 18.28
N LYS A 154 -3.35 -1.48 16.98
CA LYS A 154 -4.60 -1.41 16.22
C LYS A 154 -5.02 -2.81 15.77
N ARG A 155 -6.28 -2.97 15.42
CA ARG A 155 -6.76 -4.23 14.81
C ARG A 155 -6.35 -4.24 13.36
N ALA A 156 -5.33 -5.00 13.04
CA ALA A 156 -4.76 -5.03 11.69
C ALA A 156 -4.42 -6.46 11.26
N ASP A 157 -4.81 -6.79 10.04
CA ASP A 157 -4.21 -7.92 9.32
C ASP A 157 -2.89 -7.43 8.70
N LEU A 158 -1.83 -8.22 8.85
CA LEU A 158 -0.51 -7.89 8.31
C LEU A 158 -0.20 -8.80 7.13
N VAL A 159 0.09 -8.21 5.99
CA VAL A 159 0.66 -8.89 4.81
C VAL A 159 2.08 -8.39 4.65
N ILE A 160 3.05 -9.25 4.92
CA ILE A 160 4.47 -8.90 4.94
C ILE A 160 5.19 -9.70 3.87
N PHE A 161 5.89 -9.02 2.97
CA PHE A 161 6.80 -9.66 2.03
C PHE A 161 8.22 -9.65 2.59
N PHE A 162 8.79 -10.85 2.74
CA PHE A 162 10.19 -11.02 3.09
C PHE A 162 10.98 -11.42 1.86
N PRO A 163 12.07 -10.72 1.54
CA PRO A 163 13.00 -11.20 0.52
C PRO A 163 13.64 -12.50 1.04
N ASP A 164 13.47 -13.60 0.32
CA ASP A 164 14.06 -14.91 0.65
C ASP A 164 15.49 -15.07 0.10
N HIS A 165 15.92 -14.12 -0.73
CA HIS A 165 17.26 -14.03 -1.28
C HIS A 165 17.93 -12.73 -0.82
N LEU A 166 18.71 -12.84 0.26
CA LEU A 166 19.67 -11.82 0.68
C LEU A 166 21.02 -12.19 0.04
N ASP A 167 21.16 -11.91 -1.28
CA ASP A 167 22.45 -11.95 -1.95
C ASP A 167 23.16 -10.60 -1.85
#